data_3f597203f8eb9a1fe265a305b948e081
#
_entry.id   3f597203f8eb9a1fe265a305b948e081
#
_cell.length_a   1.000
_cell.length_b   1.000
_cell.length_c   1.000
_cell.angle_alpha   90.00
_cell.angle_beta   90.00
_cell.angle_gamma   90.00
#
_symmetry.space_group_name_H-M   'P 1'
#
loop_
_entity.id
_entity.type
_entity.pdbx_description
1 polymer ?
#
loop_
_entity_poly.entity_id
_entity_poly.type
_entity_poly.pdbx_seq_one_letter_code
_entity_poly.pdbx_strand_id
1 'polypeptide(L)'
;MISCLDMAPQVLTLTTLGTPHRGTSFADWGVGRFERLLKPILSAIGMPYQGFYDLTRPHCQAFNEKVLDVPGVRYFSVGGKHDGHFLHPEWLLPFNIVSKHEGENDGIVSLESAKYGEHFDLWEGDHVTLVNWLNPIQRMRNGWRDPGPRFGAILRRLADLGY
;
A
#
# COMPACT_ATOMS: atom_id res chain seq x y z
N MET A 1 -4.86 -12.38 9.73
CA MET A 1 -4.06 -13.28 10.59
C MET A 1 -4.19 -12.88 12.04
N ILE A 2 -3.80 -11.66 12.43
CA ILE A 2 -3.86 -11.21 13.84
C ILE A 2 -5.27 -11.35 14.40
N SER A 3 -6.26 -10.74 13.74
CA SER A 3 -7.66 -10.68 14.21
C SER A 3 -8.49 -11.94 13.93
N CYS A 4 -8.11 -12.78 12.96
CA CYS A 4 -8.98 -13.88 12.51
C CYS A 4 -8.36 -15.28 12.70
N LEU A 5 -7.07 -15.39 13.04
CA LEU A 5 -6.36 -16.67 13.21
C LEU A 5 -5.63 -16.74 14.56
N ASP A 6 -6.13 -16.01 15.55
CA ASP A 6 -5.65 -16.02 16.94
C ASP A 6 -4.13 -15.80 17.11
N MET A 7 -3.51 -15.05 16.19
CA MET A 7 -2.07 -14.75 16.26
C MET A 7 -1.73 -13.55 17.15
N ALA A 8 -2.71 -12.83 17.65
CA ALA A 8 -2.51 -11.64 18.49
C ALA A 8 -1.56 -11.86 19.68
N PRO A 9 -1.60 -13.00 20.42
CA PRO A 9 -0.66 -13.21 21.52
C PRO A 9 0.81 -13.28 21.13
N GLN A 10 1.09 -13.46 19.83
CA GLN A 10 2.44 -13.59 19.28
C GLN A 10 2.90 -12.32 18.54
N VAL A 11 2.04 -11.28 18.47
CA VAL A 11 2.29 -10.05 17.69
C VAL A 11 2.16 -8.84 18.59
N LEU A 12 3.25 -8.14 18.83
CA LEU A 12 3.25 -6.90 19.61
C LEU A 12 2.92 -5.69 18.76
N THR A 13 3.45 -5.67 17.52
CA THR A 13 3.28 -4.53 16.60
C THR A 13 3.04 -5.00 15.17
N LEU A 14 2.30 -4.19 14.39
CA LEU A 14 2.16 -4.31 12.94
C LEU A 14 2.50 -2.96 12.30
N THR A 15 3.50 -2.95 11.42
CA THR A 15 3.80 -1.78 10.58
C THR A 15 3.50 -2.11 9.13
N THR A 16 2.65 -1.32 8.49
CA THR A 16 2.27 -1.49 7.09
C THR A 16 2.96 -0.45 6.19
N LEU A 17 3.29 -0.85 4.97
CA LEU A 17 4.00 -0.02 4.00
C LEU A 17 3.16 0.10 2.72
N GLY A 18 2.66 1.30 2.42
CA GLY A 18 1.82 1.56 1.23
C GLY A 18 0.55 0.72 1.16
N THR A 19 0.06 0.20 2.27
CA THR A 19 -1.10 -0.69 2.29
C THR A 19 -2.39 0.12 2.08
N PRO A 20 -3.25 -0.27 1.13
CA PRO A 20 -4.51 0.43 0.88
C PRO A 20 -5.58 0.03 1.91
N HIS A 21 -5.44 0.49 3.16
CA HIS A 21 -6.38 0.18 4.23
C HIS A 21 -7.83 0.60 3.94
N ARG A 22 -8.02 1.62 3.11
CA ARG A 22 -9.34 2.08 2.65
C ARG A 22 -9.60 1.80 1.18
N GLY A 23 -8.81 0.88 0.59
CA GLY A 23 -8.86 0.56 -0.83
C GLY A 23 -8.25 1.63 -1.72
N THR A 24 -8.48 1.54 -3.02
CA THR A 24 -7.99 2.50 -4.00
C THR A 24 -9.02 2.74 -5.11
N SER A 25 -9.18 4.01 -5.50
CA SER A 25 -10.03 4.38 -6.63
C SER A 25 -9.57 3.78 -7.95
N PHE A 26 -8.31 3.38 -8.06
CA PHE A 26 -7.83 2.62 -9.21
C PHE A 26 -8.48 1.24 -9.29
N ALA A 27 -8.64 0.55 -8.17
CA ALA A 27 -9.36 -0.72 -8.13
C ALA A 27 -10.85 -0.54 -8.46
N ASP A 28 -11.49 0.50 -7.91
CA ASP A 28 -12.90 0.83 -8.25
C ASP A 28 -13.08 1.07 -9.74
N TRP A 29 -12.17 1.88 -10.33
CA TRP A 29 -12.18 2.19 -11.75
C TRP A 29 -12.00 0.91 -12.59
N GLY A 30 -11.07 0.05 -12.20
CA GLY A 30 -10.79 -1.21 -12.89
C GLY A 30 -11.98 -2.17 -12.85
N VAL A 31 -12.59 -2.36 -11.69
CA VAL A 31 -13.77 -3.22 -11.52
C VAL A 31 -14.97 -2.64 -12.27
N GLY A 32 -15.24 -1.32 -12.14
CA GLY A 32 -16.41 -0.71 -12.74
C GLY A 32 -16.38 -0.62 -14.27
N ARG A 33 -15.21 -0.51 -14.87
CA ARG A 33 -15.08 -0.20 -16.29
C ARG A 33 -14.54 -1.34 -17.16
N PHE A 34 -13.78 -2.25 -16.58
CA PHE A 34 -12.99 -3.26 -17.32
C PHE A 34 -13.10 -4.68 -16.79
N GLU A 35 -14.10 -5.01 -16.01
CA GLU A 35 -14.25 -6.37 -15.49
C GLU A 35 -14.11 -7.43 -16.59
N ARG A 36 -14.74 -7.21 -17.74
CA ARG A 36 -14.68 -8.14 -18.89
C ARG A 36 -13.30 -8.22 -19.53
N LEU A 37 -12.51 -7.14 -19.50
CA LEU A 37 -11.19 -7.06 -20.11
C LEU A 37 -10.08 -7.46 -19.12
N LEU A 38 -10.21 -7.06 -17.86
CA LEU A 38 -9.20 -7.34 -16.84
C LEU A 38 -9.18 -8.79 -16.39
N LYS A 39 -10.33 -9.44 -16.27
CA LYS A 39 -10.42 -10.85 -15.87
C LYS A 39 -9.49 -11.77 -16.68
N PRO A 40 -9.55 -11.80 -18.04
CA PRO A 40 -8.67 -12.67 -18.82
C PRO A 40 -7.21 -12.26 -18.76
N ILE A 41 -6.90 -10.95 -18.68
CA ILE A 41 -5.53 -10.43 -18.60
C ILE A 41 -4.90 -10.83 -17.27
N LEU A 42 -5.57 -10.57 -16.14
CA LEU A 42 -5.10 -10.93 -14.82
C LEU A 42 -4.94 -12.44 -14.67
N SER A 43 -5.88 -13.22 -15.21
CA SER A 43 -5.78 -14.68 -15.23
C SER A 43 -4.57 -15.16 -16.04
N ALA A 44 -4.27 -14.52 -17.18
CA ALA A 44 -3.12 -14.88 -18.02
C ALA A 44 -1.76 -14.63 -17.35
N ILE A 45 -1.68 -13.65 -16.44
CA ILE A 45 -0.47 -13.36 -15.65
C ILE A 45 -0.48 -14.02 -14.26
N GLY A 46 -1.44 -14.94 -14.02
CA GLY A 46 -1.55 -15.67 -12.75
C GLY A 46 -2.03 -14.80 -11.56
N MET A 47 -2.55 -13.61 -11.82
CA MET A 47 -3.08 -12.73 -10.78
C MET A 47 -4.60 -12.96 -10.62
N PRO A 48 -5.08 -13.40 -9.44
CA PRO A 48 -6.50 -13.62 -9.24
C PRO A 48 -7.27 -12.29 -9.28
N TYR A 49 -8.31 -12.23 -10.11
CA TYR A 49 -9.20 -11.05 -10.21
C TYR A 49 -9.82 -10.68 -8.86
N GLN A 50 -10.06 -11.67 -8.01
CA GLN A 50 -10.60 -11.48 -6.66
C GLN A 50 -9.72 -10.52 -5.84
N GLY A 51 -8.39 -10.70 -5.87
CA GLY A 51 -7.47 -9.80 -5.15
C GLY A 51 -7.58 -8.33 -5.60
N PHE A 52 -7.90 -8.08 -6.88
CA PHE A 52 -8.13 -6.73 -7.36
C PHE A 52 -9.48 -6.16 -6.86
N TYR A 53 -10.52 -7.00 -6.82
CA TYR A 53 -11.82 -6.64 -6.25
C TYR A 53 -11.72 -6.34 -4.74
N ASP A 54 -10.92 -7.12 -4.02
CA ASP A 54 -10.71 -6.94 -2.58
C ASP A 54 -10.07 -5.59 -2.23
N LEU A 55 -9.38 -4.95 -3.19
CA LEU A 55 -8.77 -3.64 -3.04
C LEU A 55 -9.72 -2.47 -3.38
N THR A 56 -10.97 -2.74 -3.75
CA THR A 56 -11.97 -1.67 -3.95
C THR A 56 -12.30 -1.00 -2.63
N ARG A 57 -12.59 0.30 -2.68
CA ARG A 57 -12.92 1.07 -1.48
C ARG A 57 -14.14 0.52 -0.73
N PRO A 58 -15.26 0.13 -1.38
CA PRO A 58 -16.38 -0.47 -0.69
C PRO A 58 -16.03 -1.80 -0.02
N HIS A 59 -15.18 -2.63 -0.66
CA HIS A 59 -14.78 -3.91 -0.08
C HIS A 59 -13.87 -3.72 1.14
N CYS A 60 -12.89 -2.82 1.04
CA CYS A 60 -12.01 -2.48 2.18
C CYS A 60 -12.79 -1.88 3.34
N GLN A 61 -13.79 -1.03 3.07
CA GLN A 61 -14.67 -0.51 4.11
C GLN A 61 -15.42 -1.64 4.83
N ALA A 62 -16.07 -2.52 4.07
CA ALA A 62 -16.80 -3.66 4.63
C ALA A 62 -15.87 -4.65 5.38
N PHE A 63 -14.62 -4.77 4.93
CA PHE A 63 -13.60 -5.55 5.63
C PHE A 63 -13.24 -4.93 6.98
N ASN A 64 -12.96 -3.62 7.01
CA ASN A 64 -12.59 -2.90 8.23
C ASN A 64 -13.71 -2.87 9.29
N GLU A 65 -14.97 -2.89 8.86
CA GLU A 65 -16.13 -2.99 9.78
C GLU A 65 -16.20 -4.36 10.46
N LYS A 66 -15.70 -5.41 9.81
CA LYS A 66 -15.74 -6.79 10.32
C LYS A 66 -14.49 -7.21 11.05
N VAL A 67 -13.33 -6.72 10.58
CA VAL A 67 -12.00 -7.13 11.06
C VAL A 67 -11.41 -5.96 11.84
N LEU A 68 -11.70 -5.94 13.12
CA LEU A 68 -11.25 -4.88 14.02
C LEU A 68 -9.81 -5.12 14.49
N ASP A 69 -9.16 -4.04 14.89
CA ASP A 69 -7.87 -4.09 15.58
C ASP A 69 -7.98 -4.88 16.89
N VAL A 70 -6.93 -5.63 17.17
CA VAL A 70 -6.90 -6.43 18.40
C VAL A 70 -6.25 -5.61 19.52
N PRO A 71 -6.93 -5.47 20.69
CA PRO A 71 -6.33 -4.83 21.85
C PRO A 71 -5.01 -5.49 22.26
N GLY A 72 -4.00 -4.64 22.53
CA GLY A 72 -2.66 -5.11 22.88
C GLY A 72 -1.69 -5.24 21.70
N VAL A 73 -2.17 -5.19 20.46
CA VAL A 73 -1.33 -5.04 19.26
C VAL A 73 -1.30 -3.56 18.86
N ARG A 74 -0.12 -3.02 18.60
CA ARG A 74 0.01 -1.63 18.14
C ARG A 74 0.23 -1.57 16.64
N TYR A 75 -0.47 -0.64 16.00
CA TYR A 75 -0.53 -0.51 14.54
C TYR A 75 0.15 0.78 14.09
N PHE A 76 1.03 0.66 13.10
CA PHE A 76 1.77 1.76 12.50
C PHE A 76 1.68 1.66 10.98
N SER A 77 1.82 2.78 10.29
CA SER A 77 1.76 2.78 8.84
C SER A 77 2.75 3.75 8.20
N VAL A 78 3.12 3.45 6.97
CA VAL A 78 3.96 4.28 6.12
C VAL A 78 3.23 4.43 4.78
N GLY A 79 3.08 5.67 4.31
CA GLY A 79 2.58 5.97 2.97
C GLY A 79 3.68 6.53 2.08
N GLY A 80 3.56 6.30 0.78
CA GLY A 80 4.44 6.86 -0.23
C GLY A 80 3.83 8.09 -0.91
N LYS A 81 4.67 9.05 -1.24
CA LYS A 81 4.31 10.15 -2.12
C LYS A 81 5.19 10.14 -3.35
N HIS A 82 4.54 10.02 -4.50
CA HIS A 82 5.15 10.09 -5.81
C HIS A 82 4.69 11.37 -6.54
N ASP A 83 5.59 12.00 -7.30
CA ASP A 83 5.30 13.25 -8.00
C ASP A 83 4.68 13.06 -9.40
N GLY A 84 4.36 11.81 -9.77
CA GLY A 84 3.73 11.48 -11.04
C GLY A 84 4.66 11.63 -12.25
N HIS A 85 5.97 11.54 -12.06
CA HIS A 85 6.94 11.73 -13.14
C HIS A 85 6.72 10.72 -14.26
N PHE A 86 6.68 11.21 -15.51
CA PHE A 86 6.44 10.40 -16.73
C PHE A 86 7.50 9.31 -16.98
N LEU A 87 8.55 9.27 -16.19
CA LEU A 87 9.59 8.22 -16.22
C LEU A 87 9.13 6.87 -15.68
N HIS A 88 7.92 6.83 -15.12
CA HIS A 88 7.26 5.64 -14.61
C HIS A 88 5.94 5.43 -15.38
N PRO A 89 5.98 5.07 -16.67
CA PRO A 89 4.78 4.95 -17.49
C PRO A 89 3.79 3.93 -16.93
N GLU A 90 4.27 2.93 -16.19
CA GLU A 90 3.47 1.94 -15.50
C GLU A 90 2.54 2.54 -14.43
N TRP A 91 2.94 3.66 -13.82
CA TRP A 91 2.15 4.36 -12.80
C TRP A 91 1.29 5.50 -13.34
N LEU A 92 1.46 5.94 -14.61
CA LEU A 92 0.75 7.11 -15.14
C LEU A 92 -0.77 6.96 -15.06
N LEU A 93 -1.30 5.81 -15.44
CA LEU A 93 -2.74 5.59 -15.42
C LEU A 93 -3.29 5.52 -13.99
N PRO A 94 -2.80 4.62 -13.11
CA PRO A 94 -3.27 4.56 -11.74
C PRO A 94 -3.02 5.86 -10.98
N PHE A 95 -1.83 6.48 -11.11
CA PHE A 95 -1.50 7.76 -10.48
C PHE A 95 -2.53 8.84 -10.81
N ASN A 96 -2.88 9.02 -12.10
CA ASN A 96 -3.84 10.04 -12.51
C ASN A 96 -5.26 9.76 -11.97
N ILE A 97 -5.66 8.50 -11.92
CA ILE A 97 -6.96 8.11 -11.36
C ILE A 97 -7.00 8.42 -9.87
N VAL A 98 -5.99 7.96 -9.12
CA VAL A 98 -5.94 8.16 -7.66
C VAL A 98 -5.77 9.63 -7.32
N SER A 99 -4.88 10.36 -8.01
CA SER A 99 -4.70 11.81 -7.79
C SER A 99 -5.98 12.60 -7.99
N LYS A 100 -6.79 12.24 -8.99
CA LYS A 100 -8.06 12.91 -9.28
C LYS A 100 -9.12 12.68 -8.20
N HIS A 101 -9.14 11.51 -7.60
CA HIS A 101 -10.20 11.07 -6.68
C HIS A 101 -9.82 11.14 -5.20
N GLU A 102 -8.53 11.02 -4.91
CA GLU A 102 -8.03 10.85 -3.54
C GLU A 102 -6.85 11.80 -3.20
N GLY A 103 -6.22 12.43 -4.20
CA GLY A 103 -5.11 13.36 -3.98
C GLY A 103 -3.73 12.70 -3.98
N GLU A 104 -2.86 13.12 -3.07
CA GLU A 104 -1.48 12.65 -2.97
C GLU A 104 -1.40 11.13 -2.78
N ASN A 105 -0.51 10.48 -3.56
CA ASN A 105 -0.41 9.02 -3.60
C ASN A 105 0.98 8.54 -4.04
N ASP A 106 1.21 7.25 -3.89
CA ASP A 106 2.45 6.56 -4.27
C ASP A 106 2.41 5.95 -5.69
N GLY A 107 1.42 6.34 -6.48
CA GLY A 107 1.14 5.80 -7.81
C GLY A 107 -0.09 4.90 -7.85
N ILE A 108 -0.51 4.29 -6.75
CA ILE A 108 -1.65 3.37 -6.69
C ILE A 108 -2.47 3.49 -5.40
N VAL A 109 -1.86 3.92 -4.31
CA VAL A 109 -2.49 4.08 -2.99
C VAL A 109 -2.35 5.52 -2.52
N SER A 110 -3.46 6.15 -2.16
CA SER A 110 -3.46 7.49 -1.60
C SER A 110 -2.89 7.52 -0.18
N LEU A 111 -2.34 8.67 0.23
CA LEU A 111 -1.86 8.87 1.60
C LEU A 111 -2.99 8.63 2.62
N GLU A 112 -4.20 9.07 2.29
CA GLU A 112 -5.36 8.88 3.16
C GLU A 112 -5.72 7.39 3.29
N SER A 113 -5.61 6.61 2.22
CA SER A 113 -5.84 5.16 2.28
C SER A 113 -4.72 4.41 3.00
N ALA A 114 -3.48 4.87 2.88
CA ALA A 114 -2.34 4.25 3.54
C ALA A 114 -2.26 4.55 5.04
N LYS A 115 -2.88 5.66 5.48
CA LYS A 115 -2.83 6.10 6.88
C LYS A 115 -3.65 5.20 7.79
N TYR A 116 -2.96 4.56 8.74
CA TYR A 116 -3.57 3.61 9.66
C TYR A 116 -2.83 3.53 10.99
N GLY A 117 -3.55 3.21 12.06
CA GLY A 117 -2.98 3.02 13.39
C GLY A 117 -2.56 4.31 14.10
N GLU A 118 -1.63 4.18 15.03
CA GLU A 118 -1.25 5.22 15.99
C GLU A 118 -0.25 6.24 15.41
N HIS A 119 0.55 5.84 14.43
CA HIS A 119 1.55 6.69 13.81
C HIS A 119 1.67 6.42 12.32
N PHE A 120 1.82 7.49 11.56
CA PHE A 120 1.96 7.48 10.11
C PHE A 120 3.23 8.21 9.69
N ASP A 121 4.09 7.51 8.94
CA ASP A 121 5.25 8.10 8.30
C ASP A 121 4.98 8.35 6.81
N LEU A 122 5.48 9.47 6.31
CA LEU A 122 5.47 9.79 4.88
C LEU A 122 6.86 9.55 4.29
N TRP A 123 6.93 8.69 3.27
CA TRP A 123 8.15 8.47 2.50
C TRP A 123 8.01 8.99 1.08
N GLU A 124 9.06 9.59 0.56
CA GLU A 124 9.13 9.90 -0.87
C GLU A 124 9.43 8.63 -1.67
N GLY A 125 8.64 8.39 -2.71
CA GLY A 125 8.79 7.26 -3.60
C GLY A 125 7.46 6.69 -4.08
N ASP A 126 7.54 5.85 -5.11
CA ASP A 126 6.39 5.10 -5.61
C ASP A 126 6.14 3.83 -4.77
N HIS A 127 5.01 3.19 -5.04
CA HIS A 127 4.52 2.03 -4.30
C HIS A 127 5.55 0.90 -4.16
N VAL A 128 6.31 0.60 -5.21
CA VAL A 128 7.30 -0.49 -5.18
C VAL A 128 8.63 -0.08 -4.54
N THR A 129 8.96 1.21 -4.57
CA THR A 129 10.16 1.71 -3.87
C THR A 129 10.01 1.70 -2.36
N LEU A 130 8.78 1.72 -1.83
CA LEU A 130 8.53 1.58 -0.39
C LEU A 130 9.06 0.25 0.15
N VAL A 131 8.98 -0.81 -0.63
CA VAL A 131 9.47 -2.16 -0.29
C VAL A 131 10.83 -2.47 -0.93
N ASN A 132 11.55 -1.42 -1.36
CA ASN A 132 12.86 -1.54 -2.03
C ASN A 132 12.85 -2.37 -3.33
N TRP A 133 11.72 -2.47 -3.97
CA TRP A 133 11.66 -3.09 -5.29
C TRP A 133 11.87 -2.02 -6.36
N LEU A 134 13.13 -1.84 -6.77
CA LEU A 134 13.50 -0.86 -7.77
C LEU A 134 13.31 -1.42 -9.17
N ASN A 135 12.61 -0.66 -10.00
CA ASN A 135 12.58 -0.85 -11.43
C ASN A 135 14.01 -0.69 -12.00
N PRO A 136 14.47 -1.53 -12.97
CA PRO A 136 15.79 -1.44 -13.55
C PRO A 136 16.18 -0.07 -14.11
N ILE A 137 15.21 0.68 -14.64
CA ILE A 137 15.41 2.04 -15.18
C ILE A 137 15.72 3.04 -14.07
N GLN A 138 15.04 2.96 -12.94
CA GLN A 138 15.32 3.78 -11.76
C GLN A 138 16.72 3.50 -11.22
N ARG A 139 17.09 2.22 -11.19
CA ARG A 139 18.42 1.78 -10.75
C ARG A 139 19.53 2.36 -11.60
N MET A 140 19.34 2.45 -12.93
CA MET A 140 20.32 3.02 -13.86
C MET A 140 20.44 4.54 -13.77
N ARG A 141 19.38 5.26 -13.45
CA ARG A 141 19.33 6.73 -13.47
C ARG A 141 19.64 7.40 -12.14
N ASN A 142 19.11 6.87 -11.06
CA ASN A 142 19.18 7.51 -9.74
C ASN A 142 20.21 6.87 -8.81
N GLY A 143 20.90 5.83 -9.27
CA GLY A 143 21.70 4.97 -8.41
C GLY A 143 20.81 4.21 -7.42
N TRP A 144 21.41 3.21 -6.80
CA TRP A 144 20.74 2.50 -5.72
C TRP A 144 20.78 3.37 -4.45
N ARG A 145 19.61 3.75 -3.95
CA ARG A 145 19.48 4.36 -2.62
C ARG A 145 19.21 3.24 -1.64
N ASP A 146 20.09 3.06 -0.68
CA ASP A 146 19.90 2.10 0.39
C ASP A 146 18.64 2.45 1.22
N PRO A 147 17.62 1.60 1.27
CA PRO A 147 16.44 1.83 2.11
C PRO A 147 16.70 1.51 3.58
N GLY A 148 17.85 0.90 3.91
CA GLY A 148 18.22 0.50 5.26
C GLY A 148 18.00 1.59 6.31
N PRO A 149 18.38 2.86 6.08
CA PRO A 149 18.13 3.95 7.01
C PRO A 149 16.63 4.16 7.35
N ARG A 150 15.73 4.00 6.36
CA ARG A 150 14.27 4.15 6.55
C ARG A 150 13.71 3.01 7.38
N PHE A 151 14.06 1.77 7.04
CA PHE A 151 13.68 0.59 7.84
C PHE A 151 14.30 0.64 9.23
N GLY A 152 15.57 1.06 9.33
CA GLY A 152 16.25 1.27 10.61
C GLY A 152 15.56 2.34 11.48
N ALA A 153 14.93 3.35 10.90
CA ALA A 153 14.16 4.34 11.65
C ALA A 153 12.89 3.74 12.25
N ILE A 154 12.19 2.87 11.50
CA ILE A 154 11.03 2.11 12.05
C ILE A 154 11.48 1.25 13.22
N LEU A 155 12.55 0.45 13.06
CA LEU A 155 13.05 -0.44 14.10
C LEU A 155 13.50 0.33 15.36
N ARG A 156 14.20 1.46 15.20
CA ARG A 156 14.57 2.32 16.35
C ARG A 156 13.34 2.84 17.07
N ARG A 157 12.34 3.32 16.34
CA ARG A 157 11.07 3.77 16.96
C ARG A 157 10.42 2.63 17.78
N LEU A 158 10.34 1.43 17.23
CA LEU A 158 9.78 0.29 17.96
C LEU A 158 10.60 -0.02 19.21
N ALA A 159 11.93 0.01 19.12
CA ALA A 159 12.81 -0.18 20.27
C ALA A 159 12.63 0.91 21.33
N ASP A 160 12.50 2.19 20.93
CA ASP A 160 12.23 3.33 21.84
C ASP A 160 10.87 3.21 22.55
N LEU A 161 9.93 2.51 21.94
CA LEU A 161 8.61 2.18 22.52
C LEU A 161 8.63 0.91 23.39
N GLY A 162 9.78 0.23 23.48
CA GLY A 162 9.96 -0.95 24.31
C GLY A 162 9.65 -2.29 23.64
N TYR A 163 9.70 -2.35 22.30
CA TYR A 163 9.46 -3.57 21.47
C TYR A 163 10.73 -4.13 20.86
#